data_3f2971befc2a9f0089d7dfa37171b282
#
_entry.id   3f2971befc2a9f0089d7dfa37171b282
#
_cell.length_a   1.000
_cell.length_b   1.000
_cell.length_c   1.000
_cell.angle_alpha   90.00
_cell.angle_beta   90.00
_cell.angle_gamma   90.00
#
_symmetry.space_group_name_H-M   'P 1'
#
loop_
_entity.id
_entity.type
_entity.pdbx_description
1 polymer ?
#
loop_
_entity_poly.entity_id
_entity_poly.type
_entity_poly.pdbx_seq_one_letter_code
_entity_poly.pdbx_strand_id
1 'polypeptide(L)'
;MPQPSTHAERRKAELRRQIIDTAFACFAEKGYHATGIADIATELGIGHGTFYRYFENKRDIIDHVIDDLAARIIEALGTENAPDAATSLAEYRHQLERIGVALHRIFLEDRRVAQLLLFQATGIDPELTMRLYGLLDTADALTAGYLEHGVELGYLRADLDTVNTAKAVTGMLLTAILHGLRDPNPESTDGLTQAIPRLLIDGVRADAP
;
A
#
# COMPACT_ATOMS: atom_id res chain seq x y z
N MET A 1 24.57 -10.87 -15.58
CA MET A 1 23.44 -11.78 -15.82
C MET A 1 23.22 -12.61 -14.57
N PRO A 2 22.05 -12.56 -13.89
CA PRO A 2 21.78 -13.48 -12.78
C PRO A 2 21.71 -14.90 -13.34
N GLN A 3 22.37 -15.83 -12.66
CA GLN A 3 22.31 -17.25 -13.01
C GLN A 3 20.87 -17.76 -12.86
N PRO A 4 20.38 -18.65 -13.75
CA PRO A 4 19.05 -19.22 -13.62
C PRO A 4 18.96 -19.98 -12.29
N SER A 5 18.03 -19.57 -11.43
CA SER A 5 17.75 -20.24 -10.15
C SER A 5 17.49 -21.73 -10.37
N THR A 6 18.12 -22.58 -9.57
CA THR A 6 17.92 -24.04 -9.64
C THR A 6 16.45 -24.38 -9.38
N HIS A 7 15.98 -25.54 -9.85
CA HIS A 7 14.61 -26.00 -9.59
C HIS A 7 14.30 -26.07 -8.09
N ALA A 8 15.30 -26.41 -7.27
CA ALA A 8 15.19 -26.45 -5.81
C ALA A 8 15.01 -25.04 -5.20
N GLU A 9 15.75 -24.04 -5.71
CA GLU A 9 15.62 -22.64 -5.27
C GLU A 9 14.24 -22.06 -5.64
N ARG A 10 13.73 -22.34 -6.83
CA ARG A 10 12.39 -21.92 -7.24
C ARG A 10 11.31 -22.52 -6.34
N ARG A 11 11.39 -23.81 -6.03
CA ARG A 11 10.46 -24.48 -5.09
C ARG A 11 10.54 -23.88 -3.69
N LYS A 12 11.76 -23.56 -3.25
CA LYS A 12 11.94 -22.90 -1.93
C LYS A 12 11.32 -21.52 -1.90
N ALA A 13 11.53 -20.71 -2.94
CA ALA A 13 10.95 -19.37 -3.06
C ALA A 13 9.42 -19.43 -3.14
N GLU A 14 8.89 -20.38 -3.92
CA GLU A 14 7.45 -20.57 -4.07
C GLU A 14 6.78 -20.98 -2.76
N LEU A 15 7.33 -21.94 -2.01
CA LEU A 15 6.79 -22.33 -0.72
C LEU A 15 6.88 -21.18 0.31
N ARG A 16 7.97 -20.38 0.29
CA ARG A 16 8.10 -19.21 1.15
C ARG A 16 6.98 -18.20 0.87
N ARG A 17 6.67 -17.94 -0.39
CA ARG A 17 5.59 -17.05 -0.80
C ARG A 17 4.24 -17.60 -0.35
N GLN A 18 3.96 -18.89 -0.57
CA GLN A 18 2.72 -19.53 -0.12
C GLN A 18 2.53 -19.42 1.40
N ILE A 19 3.61 -19.53 2.20
CA ILE A 19 3.54 -19.35 3.65
C ILE A 19 3.16 -17.90 3.99
N ILE A 20 3.73 -16.89 3.30
CA ILE A 20 3.40 -15.47 3.52
C ILE A 20 1.93 -15.20 3.15
N ASP A 21 1.47 -15.66 1.99
CA ASP A 21 0.09 -15.48 1.52
C ASP A 21 -0.93 -16.14 2.48
N THR A 22 -0.62 -17.35 2.97
CA THR A 22 -1.46 -18.06 3.94
C THR A 22 -1.46 -17.35 5.30
N ALA A 23 -0.30 -16.87 5.75
CA ALA A 23 -0.20 -16.11 6.99
C ALA A 23 -1.01 -14.80 6.91
N PHE A 24 -0.92 -14.08 5.80
CA PHE A 24 -1.74 -12.90 5.53
C PHE A 24 -3.24 -13.22 5.66
N ALA A 25 -3.70 -14.26 4.98
CA ALA A 25 -5.11 -14.67 5.04
C ALA A 25 -5.54 -15.01 6.49
N CYS A 26 -4.76 -15.82 7.20
CA CYS A 26 -5.04 -16.18 8.58
C CYS A 26 -5.06 -14.97 9.53
N PHE A 27 -4.09 -14.06 9.40
CA PHE A 27 -4.04 -12.84 10.23
C PHE A 27 -5.22 -11.91 9.93
N ALA A 28 -5.55 -11.73 8.67
CA ALA A 28 -6.64 -10.86 8.27
C ALA A 28 -8.03 -11.38 8.70
N GLU A 29 -8.23 -12.70 8.67
CA GLU A 29 -9.52 -13.33 9.01
C GLU A 29 -9.71 -13.52 10.52
N LYS A 30 -8.69 -14.06 11.20
CA LYS A 30 -8.77 -14.45 12.63
C LYS A 30 -8.15 -13.41 13.57
N GLY A 31 -7.36 -12.49 13.02
CA GLY A 31 -6.53 -11.57 13.78
C GLY A 31 -5.15 -12.15 14.13
N TYR A 32 -4.15 -11.27 14.26
CA TYR A 32 -2.78 -11.69 14.58
C TYR A 32 -2.68 -12.47 15.88
N HIS A 33 -3.29 -11.98 16.97
CA HIS A 33 -3.16 -12.63 18.28
C HIS A 33 -3.82 -14.00 18.34
N ALA A 34 -4.96 -14.17 17.66
CA ALA A 34 -5.71 -15.42 17.63
C ALA A 34 -5.12 -16.47 16.67
N THR A 35 -4.22 -16.09 15.76
CA THR A 35 -3.58 -17.01 14.80
C THR A 35 -2.31 -17.59 15.39
N GLY A 36 -2.18 -18.91 15.41
CA GLY A 36 -0.96 -19.63 15.73
C GLY A 36 -0.20 -20.09 14.48
N ILE A 37 1.09 -20.43 14.65
CA ILE A 37 1.89 -21.07 13.58
C ILE A 37 1.25 -22.39 13.13
N ALA A 38 0.61 -23.11 14.08
CA ALA A 38 -0.11 -24.34 13.81
C ALA A 38 -1.26 -24.13 12.81
N ASP A 39 -1.97 -23.00 12.91
CA ASP A 39 -3.09 -22.69 12.02
C ASP A 39 -2.58 -22.46 10.60
N ILE A 40 -1.50 -21.67 10.45
CA ILE A 40 -0.87 -21.39 9.16
C ILE A 40 -0.34 -22.68 8.51
N ALA A 41 0.37 -23.50 9.28
CA ALA A 41 0.93 -24.76 8.80
C ALA A 41 -0.16 -25.75 8.36
N THR A 42 -1.25 -25.84 9.14
CA THR A 42 -2.39 -26.71 8.84
C THR A 42 -3.12 -26.25 7.59
N GLU A 43 -3.39 -24.95 7.45
CA GLU A 43 -4.06 -24.36 6.28
C GLU A 43 -3.28 -24.62 4.99
N LEU A 44 -1.94 -24.55 5.08
CA LEU A 44 -1.05 -24.79 3.92
C LEU A 44 -0.75 -26.30 3.72
N GLY A 45 -1.14 -27.17 4.64
CA GLY A 45 -0.86 -28.61 4.57
C GLY A 45 0.62 -28.96 4.74
N ILE A 46 1.39 -28.17 5.53
CA ILE A 46 2.81 -28.42 5.82
C ILE A 46 3.03 -28.78 7.30
N GLY A 47 4.10 -29.49 7.57
CA GLY A 47 4.51 -29.76 8.97
C GLY A 47 5.12 -28.52 9.64
N HIS A 48 4.96 -28.38 10.96
CA HIS A 48 5.56 -27.31 11.78
C HIS A 48 7.06 -27.13 11.52
N GLY A 49 7.82 -28.23 11.44
CA GLY A 49 9.25 -28.19 11.14
C GLY A 49 9.57 -27.58 9.75
N THR A 50 8.64 -27.70 8.79
CA THR A 50 8.78 -27.05 7.49
C THR A 50 8.60 -25.55 7.63
N PHE A 51 7.63 -25.07 8.39
CA PHE A 51 7.43 -23.65 8.67
C PHE A 51 8.71 -23.02 9.28
N TYR A 52 9.25 -23.60 10.33
CA TYR A 52 10.45 -23.08 11.03
C TYR A 52 11.75 -23.09 10.20
N ARG A 53 11.74 -23.72 9.04
CA ARG A 53 12.85 -23.61 8.07
C ARG A 53 12.84 -22.31 7.27
N TYR A 54 11.71 -21.57 7.29
CA TYR A 54 11.51 -20.33 6.55
C TYR A 54 11.37 -19.10 7.43
N PHE A 55 10.77 -19.28 8.62
CA PHE A 55 10.46 -18.18 9.54
C PHE A 55 10.73 -18.62 10.97
N GLU A 56 11.34 -17.74 11.76
CA GLU A 56 11.75 -18.03 13.13
C GLU A 56 10.55 -18.14 14.09
N ASN A 57 9.57 -17.26 13.91
CA ASN A 57 8.39 -17.17 14.76
C ASN A 57 7.25 -16.39 14.08
N LYS A 58 6.14 -16.21 14.81
CA LYS A 58 4.97 -15.47 14.31
C LYS A 58 5.26 -13.99 14.10
N ARG A 59 6.16 -13.39 14.88
CA ARG A 59 6.55 -11.99 14.72
C ARG A 59 7.41 -11.78 13.46
N ASP A 60 8.30 -12.70 13.17
CA ASP A 60 9.10 -12.70 11.96
C ASP A 60 8.21 -12.75 10.68
N ILE A 61 7.23 -13.64 10.66
CA ILE A 61 6.38 -13.75 9.46
C ILE A 61 5.47 -12.53 9.25
N ILE A 62 4.98 -11.83 10.28
CA ILE A 62 4.18 -10.63 10.08
C ILE A 62 5.00 -9.49 9.44
N ASP A 63 6.29 -9.38 9.75
CA ASP A 63 7.18 -8.43 9.09
C ASP A 63 7.24 -8.70 7.59
N HIS A 64 7.40 -9.97 7.21
CA HIS A 64 7.43 -10.36 5.80
C HIS A 64 6.08 -10.19 5.09
N VAL A 65 4.96 -10.37 5.79
CA VAL A 65 3.62 -10.07 5.26
C VAL A 65 3.50 -8.57 4.95
N ILE A 66 3.96 -7.71 5.85
CA ILE A 66 3.92 -6.26 5.66
C ILE A 66 4.85 -5.83 4.52
N ASP A 67 6.05 -6.41 4.43
CA ASP A 67 6.97 -6.16 3.32
C ASP A 67 6.37 -6.53 1.96
N ASP A 68 5.72 -7.68 1.88
CA ASP A 68 5.06 -8.15 0.66
C ASP A 68 3.91 -7.22 0.26
N LEU A 69 3.08 -6.79 1.22
CA LEU A 69 2.02 -5.82 0.96
C LEU A 69 2.58 -4.46 0.51
N ALA A 70 3.63 -3.96 1.15
CA ALA A 70 4.29 -2.73 0.73
C ALA A 70 4.87 -2.84 -0.69
N ALA A 71 5.52 -3.96 -1.02
CA ALA A 71 6.04 -4.21 -2.36
C ALA A 71 4.93 -4.27 -3.41
N ARG A 72 3.79 -4.90 -3.12
CA ARG A 72 2.60 -4.94 -4.01
C ARG A 72 2.02 -3.54 -4.26
N ILE A 73 2.00 -2.68 -3.24
CA ILE A 73 1.55 -1.28 -3.39
C ILE A 73 2.50 -0.52 -4.33
N ILE A 74 3.81 -0.64 -4.12
CA ILE A 74 4.83 0.03 -4.94
C ILE A 74 4.75 -0.48 -6.39
N GLU A 75 4.64 -1.80 -6.59
CA GLU A 75 4.51 -2.41 -7.92
C GLU A 75 3.25 -1.95 -8.65
N ALA A 76 2.11 -1.86 -7.96
CA ALA A 76 0.85 -1.42 -8.54
C ALA A 76 0.84 0.06 -8.95
N LEU A 77 1.64 0.89 -8.27
CA LEU A 77 1.86 2.28 -8.70
C LEU A 77 2.71 2.34 -9.97
N GLY A 78 3.68 1.43 -10.13
CA GLY A 78 4.44 1.23 -11.36
C GLY A 78 5.25 2.43 -11.84
N THR A 79 6.04 2.21 -12.88
CA THR A 79 6.90 3.26 -13.49
C THR A 79 6.10 4.34 -14.24
N GLU A 80 4.93 3.98 -14.80
CA GLU A 80 4.05 4.94 -15.49
C GLU A 80 3.43 5.99 -14.55
N ASN A 81 3.48 5.72 -13.24
CA ASN A 81 3.05 6.65 -12.21
C ASN A 81 4.25 7.15 -11.36
N ALA A 82 5.47 7.14 -11.91
CA ALA A 82 6.60 7.78 -11.25
C ALA A 82 6.34 9.29 -11.07
N PRO A 83 6.88 9.94 -10.03
CA PRO A 83 6.65 11.37 -9.77
C PRO A 83 6.95 12.28 -10.96
N ASP A 84 7.93 11.93 -11.77
CA ASP A 84 8.41 12.67 -12.96
C ASP A 84 7.73 12.26 -14.29
N ALA A 85 6.71 11.41 -14.24
CA ALA A 85 6.07 10.90 -15.46
C ALA A 85 5.13 11.92 -16.14
N ALA A 86 4.53 12.87 -15.40
CA ALA A 86 3.61 13.84 -15.94
C ALA A 86 4.34 15.13 -16.34
N THR A 87 4.10 15.64 -17.54
CA THR A 87 4.71 16.88 -18.07
C THR A 87 3.73 18.05 -18.17
N SER A 88 2.46 17.82 -17.83
CA SER A 88 1.38 18.82 -17.87
C SER A 88 0.31 18.51 -16.82
N LEU A 89 -0.51 19.54 -16.52
CA LEU A 89 -1.66 19.37 -15.61
C LEU A 89 -2.65 18.29 -16.10
N ALA A 90 -2.83 18.16 -17.41
CA ALA A 90 -3.71 17.14 -17.99
C ALA A 90 -3.16 15.72 -17.74
N GLU A 91 -1.87 15.51 -17.96
CA GLU A 91 -1.19 14.24 -17.69
C GLU A 91 -1.16 13.92 -16.20
N TYR A 92 -0.91 14.93 -15.35
CA TYR A 92 -0.97 14.76 -13.89
C TYR A 92 -2.37 14.33 -13.42
N ARG A 93 -3.44 14.90 -14.01
CA ARG A 93 -4.81 14.45 -13.71
C ARG A 93 -5.02 12.98 -14.06
N HIS A 94 -4.60 12.55 -15.26
CA HIS A 94 -4.68 11.13 -15.64
C HIS A 94 -3.82 10.22 -14.77
N GLN A 95 -2.66 10.71 -14.31
CA GLN A 95 -1.81 9.99 -13.37
C GLN A 95 -2.53 9.79 -12.03
N LEU A 96 -3.17 10.82 -11.47
CA LEU A 96 -3.96 10.72 -10.24
C LEU A 96 -5.13 9.73 -10.38
N GLU A 97 -5.80 9.70 -11.54
CA GLU A 97 -6.87 8.73 -11.83
C GLU A 97 -6.33 7.29 -11.80
N ARG A 98 -5.20 7.02 -12.46
CA ARG A 98 -4.56 5.69 -12.44
C ARG A 98 -4.13 5.28 -11.03
N ILE A 99 -3.52 6.19 -10.27
CA ILE A 99 -3.14 5.97 -8.88
C ILE A 99 -4.39 5.65 -8.03
N GLY A 100 -5.46 6.42 -8.20
CA GLY A 100 -6.73 6.19 -7.51
C GLY A 100 -7.30 4.79 -7.78
N VAL A 101 -7.30 4.35 -9.04
CA VAL A 101 -7.74 2.98 -9.43
C VAL A 101 -6.85 1.92 -8.80
N ALA A 102 -5.52 2.11 -8.79
CA ALA A 102 -4.59 1.17 -8.19
C ALA A 102 -4.81 1.03 -6.68
N LEU A 103 -4.95 2.16 -5.98
CA LEU A 103 -5.21 2.18 -4.53
C LEU A 103 -6.58 1.59 -4.19
N HIS A 104 -7.63 1.88 -4.98
CA HIS A 104 -8.95 1.26 -4.83
C HIS A 104 -8.85 -0.27 -4.90
N ARG A 105 -8.17 -0.79 -5.93
CA ARG A 105 -7.97 -2.23 -6.10
C ARG A 105 -7.26 -2.87 -4.92
N ILE A 106 -6.19 -2.25 -4.42
CA ILE A 106 -5.40 -2.80 -3.31
C ILE A 106 -6.17 -2.79 -1.99
N PHE A 107 -6.83 -1.69 -1.66
CA PHE A 107 -7.37 -1.47 -0.31
C PHE A 107 -8.86 -1.72 -0.17
N LEU A 108 -9.62 -1.65 -1.27
CA LEU A 108 -11.09 -1.73 -1.22
C LEU A 108 -11.65 -2.97 -1.92
N GLU A 109 -11.01 -3.50 -2.96
CA GLU A 109 -11.37 -4.82 -3.50
C GLU A 109 -10.92 -5.94 -2.56
N ASP A 110 -9.67 -5.88 -2.04
CA ASP A 110 -9.22 -6.75 -0.94
C ASP A 110 -9.13 -5.98 0.38
N ARG A 111 -10.26 -5.85 1.07
CA ARG A 111 -10.39 -5.14 2.34
C ARG A 111 -9.50 -5.66 3.46
N ARG A 112 -9.03 -6.91 3.33
CA ARG A 112 -8.15 -7.55 4.30
C ARG A 112 -6.82 -6.83 4.42
N VAL A 113 -6.31 -6.25 3.33
CA VAL A 113 -5.08 -5.43 3.32
C VAL A 113 -5.22 -4.24 4.25
N ALA A 114 -6.28 -3.43 4.06
CA ALA A 114 -6.53 -2.26 4.89
C ALA A 114 -6.83 -2.64 6.35
N GLN A 115 -7.60 -3.70 6.60
CA GLN A 115 -7.88 -4.20 7.95
C GLN A 115 -6.61 -4.62 8.68
N LEU A 116 -5.73 -5.36 8.02
CA LEU A 116 -4.46 -5.78 8.62
C LEU A 116 -3.57 -4.57 8.95
N LEU A 117 -3.31 -3.70 7.97
CA LEU A 117 -2.36 -2.59 8.13
C LEU A 117 -2.86 -1.52 9.10
N LEU A 118 -4.15 -1.16 9.06
CA LEU A 118 -4.68 -0.02 9.82
C LEU A 118 -5.16 -0.40 11.22
N PHE A 119 -5.63 -1.64 11.43
CA PHE A 119 -6.28 -2.00 12.70
C PHE A 119 -5.61 -3.13 13.45
N GLN A 120 -4.98 -4.08 12.77
CA GLN A 120 -4.43 -5.26 13.44
C GLN A 120 -2.94 -5.13 13.70
N ALA A 121 -2.17 -4.66 12.73
CA ALA A 121 -0.72 -4.60 12.84
C ALA A 121 -0.24 -3.51 13.81
N THR A 122 -0.96 -2.39 13.93
CA THR A 122 -0.62 -1.26 14.83
C THR A 122 -0.67 -1.61 16.32
N GLY A 123 -1.35 -2.69 16.70
CA GLY A 123 -1.48 -3.12 18.10
C GLY A 123 -0.58 -4.29 18.52
N ILE A 124 0.30 -4.77 17.63
CA ILE A 124 1.13 -5.96 17.89
C ILE A 124 2.29 -5.60 18.83
N ASP A 125 3.11 -4.64 18.46
CA ASP A 125 4.21 -4.10 19.28
C ASP A 125 4.63 -2.70 18.79
N PRO A 126 5.42 -1.96 19.60
CA PRO A 126 5.87 -0.61 19.25
C PRO A 126 6.76 -0.56 18.00
N GLU A 127 7.61 -1.57 17.78
CA GLU A 127 8.52 -1.61 16.63
C GLU A 127 7.73 -1.71 15.32
N LEU A 128 6.75 -2.60 15.27
CA LEU A 128 5.88 -2.75 14.11
C LEU A 128 5.04 -1.49 13.88
N THR A 129 4.55 -0.86 14.95
CA THR A 129 3.82 0.42 14.86
C THR A 129 4.70 1.51 14.24
N MET A 130 5.96 1.65 14.67
CA MET A 130 6.90 2.62 14.08
C MET A 130 7.21 2.31 12.62
N ARG A 131 7.28 1.04 12.25
CA ARG A 131 7.46 0.62 10.87
C ARG A 131 6.28 0.99 9.97
N LEU A 132 5.05 0.86 10.47
CA LEU A 132 3.84 1.30 9.75
C LEU A 132 3.81 2.82 9.57
N TYR A 133 4.25 3.60 10.57
CA TYR A 133 4.44 5.04 10.39
C TYR A 133 5.49 5.35 9.32
N GLY A 134 6.60 4.60 9.25
CA GLY A 134 7.59 4.73 8.18
C GLY A 134 7.01 4.46 6.77
N LEU A 135 6.01 3.61 6.63
CA LEU A 135 5.29 3.43 5.36
C LEU A 135 4.43 4.66 5.02
N LEU A 136 3.81 5.30 6.00
CA LEU A 136 3.10 6.58 5.80
C LEU A 136 4.07 7.69 5.40
N ASP A 137 5.21 7.81 6.07
CA ASP A 137 6.26 8.77 5.70
C ASP A 137 6.75 8.56 4.26
N THR A 138 6.84 7.30 3.83
CA THR A 138 7.20 6.96 2.44
C THR A 138 6.11 7.40 1.45
N ALA A 139 4.84 7.21 1.79
CA ALA A 139 3.71 7.68 0.97
C ALA A 139 3.68 9.22 0.89
N ASP A 140 3.95 9.90 2.00
CA ASP A 140 4.05 11.37 2.05
C ASP A 140 5.19 11.87 1.16
N ALA A 141 6.39 11.26 1.25
CA ALA A 141 7.54 11.63 0.44
C ALA A 141 7.29 11.39 -1.06
N LEU A 142 6.67 10.27 -1.43
CA LEU A 142 6.28 10.01 -2.81
C LEU A 142 5.27 11.05 -3.32
N THR A 143 4.27 11.38 -2.52
CA THR A 143 3.26 12.40 -2.84
C THR A 143 3.88 13.78 -2.99
N ALA A 144 4.83 14.15 -2.10
CA ALA A 144 5.57 15.39 -2.22
C ALA A 144 6.36 15.46 -3.53
N GLY A 145 6.99 14.36 -3.95
CA GLY A 145 7.71 14.29 -5.23
C GLY A 145 6.82 14.58 -6.45
N TYR A 146 5.56 14.11 -6.48
CA TYR A 146 4.60 14.48 -7.53
C TYR A 146 4.31 15.98 -7.55
N LEU A 147 4.14 16.57 -6.37
CA LEU A 147 3.84 18.01 -6.25
C LEU A 147 5.05 18.88 -6.61
N GLU A 148 6.24 18.52 -6.14
CA GLU A 148 7.49 19.20 -6.44
C GLU A 148 7.76 19.23 -7.94
N HIS A 149 7.63 18.09 -8.60
CA HIS A 149 7.77 17.99 -10.05
C HIS A 149 6.78 18.92 -10.80
N GLY A 150 5.54 18.96 -10.34
CA GLY A 150 4.52 19.84 -10.93
C GLY A 150 4.81 21.33 -10.72
N VAL A 151 5.36 21.71 -9.58
CA VAL A 151 5.82 23.07 -9.31
C VAL A 151 7.02 23.42 -10.20
N GLU A 152 8.01 22.55 -10.33
CA GLU A 152 9.19 22.72 -11.17
C GLU A 152 8.83 22.94 -12.66
N LEU A 153 7.85 22.19 -13.16
CA LEU A 153 7.36 22.31 -14.54
C LEU A 153 6.31 23.42 -14.73
N GLY A 154 5.87 24.08 -13.64
CA GLY A 154 4.96 25.24 -13.68
C GLY A 154 3.50 24.92 -13.96
N TYR A 155 3.07 23.66 -13.93
CA TYR A 155 1.65 23.31 -14.02
C TYR A 155 0.94 23.28 -12.67
N LEU A 156 1.71 23.29 -11.57
CA LEU A 156 1.23 23.55 -10.22
C LEU A 156 1.72 24.92 -9.73
N ARG A 157 0.99 25.51 -8.78
CA ARG A 157 1.28 26.85 -8.25
C ARG A 157 2.65 26.88 -7.55
N ALA A 158 3.41 27.93 -7.78
CA ALA A 158 4.79 28.06 -7.31
C ALA A 158 4.93 28.25 -5.79
N ASP A 159 3.86 28.70 -5.11
CA ASP A 159 3.81 28.94 -3.67
C ASP A 159 3.28 27.73 -2.87
N LEU A 160 3.19 26.55 -3.51
CA LEU A 160 2.67 25.33 -2.89
C LEU A 160 3.64 24.82 -1.84
N ASP A 161 3.17 24.66 -0.60
CA ASP A 161 3.87 23.87 0.43
C ASP A 161 3.69 22.38 0.11
N THR A 162 4.61 21.82 -0.69
CA THR A 162 4.53 20.46 -1.21
C THR A 162 4.53 19.43 -0.11
N VAL A 163 5.33 19.64 0.95
CA VAL A 163 5.48 18.71 2.09
C VAL A 163 4.18 18.61 2.90
N ASN A 164 3.60 19.74 3.31
CA ASN A 164 2.38 19.70 4.10
C ASN A 164 1.14 19.37 3.25
N THR A 165 1.15 19.75 1.98
CA THR A 165 0.10 19.34 1.03
C THR A 165 0.13 17.82 0.82
N ALA A 166 1.30 17.20 0.71
CA ALA A 166 1.45 15.75 0.60
C ALA A 166 0.82 15.02 1.79
N LYS A 167 1.12 15.47 3.03
CA LYS A 167 0.51 14.91 4.25
C LYS A 167 -1.01 15.06 4.26
N ALA A 168 -1.53 16.18 3.80
CA ALA A 168 -2.98 16.39 3.69
C ALA A 168 -3.61 15.43 2.68
N VAL A 169 -2.97 15.21 1.53
CA VAL A 169 -3.41 14.27 0.50
C VAL A 169 -3.41 12.84 1.02
N THR A 170 -2.33 12.40 1.66
CA THR A 170 -2.23 11.07 2.29
C THR A 170 -3.32 10.88 3.35
N GLY A 171 -3.59 11.91 4.17
CA GLY A 171 -4.68 11.91 5.14
C GLY A 171 -6.07 11.77 4.49
N MET A 172 -6.32 12.45 3.37
CA MET A 172 -7.57 12.30 2.61
C MET A 172 -7.73 10.89 2.04
N LEU A 173 -6.65 10.32 1.47
CA LEU A 173 -6.65 8.94 0.96
C LEU A 173 -6.92 7.93 2.07
N LEU A 174 -6.27 8.09 3.23
CA LEU A 174 -6.50 7.24 4.39
C LEU A 174 -7.97 7.31 4.85
N THR A 175 -8.55 8.50 4.90
CA THR A 175 -9.96 8.71 5.24
C THR A 175 -10.89 8.04 4.22
N ALA A 176 -10.58 8.11 2.92
CA ALA A 176 -11.35 7.44 1.89
C ALA A 176 -11.32 5.91 2.05
N ILE A 177 -10.16 5.33 2.37
CA ILE A 177 -10.03 3.90 2.67
C ILE A 177 -10.89 3.52 3.88
N LEU A 178 -10.83 4.30 4.97
CA LEU A 178 -11.64 4.06 6.17
C LEU A 178 -13.15 4.12 5.89
N HIS A 179 -13.60 5.08 5.08
CA HIS A 179 -14.99 5.15 4.64
C HIS A 179 -15.39 3.94 3.79
N GLY A 180 -14.56 3.55 2.83
CA GLY A 180 -14.78 2.38 2.01
C GLY A 180 -14.86 1.07 2.82
N LEU A 181 -14.10 0.96 3.92
CA LEU A 181 -14.20 -0.19 4.83
C LEU A 181 -15.51 -0.23 5.61
N ARG A 182 -16.10 0.92 5.94
CA ARG A 182 -17.38 1.01 6.69
C ARG A 182 -18.59 0.80 5.81
N ASP A 183 -18.56 1.35 4.61
CA ASP A 183 -19.68 1.26 3.66
C ASP A 183 -19.20 0.54 2.38
N PRO A 184 -19.65 -0.72 2.19
CA PRO A 184 -19.28 -1.50 1.01
C PRO A 184 -20.02 -1.06 -0.27
N ASN A 185 -20.89 -0.06 -0.21
CA ASN A 185 -21.60 0.40 -1.39
C ASN A 185 -20.62 1.06 -2.39
N PRO A 186 -20.46 0.52 -3.61
CA PRO A 186 -19.57 1.09 -4.62
C PRO A 186 -19.88 2.57 -4.91
N GLU A 187 -21.16 2.98 -4.92
CA GLU A 187 -21.54 4.37 -5.22
C GLU A 187 -21.00 5.37 -4.19
N SER A 188 -20.95 4.99 -2.90
CA SER A 188 -20.39 5.84 -1.83
C SER A 188 -18.88 6.01 -2.00
N THR A 189 -18.19 4.93 -2.41
CA THR A 189 -16.75 4.92 -2.60
C THR A 189 -16.34 5.67 -3.88
N ASP A 190 -17.12 5.52 -4.96
CA ASP A 190 -16.90 6.22 -6.24
C ASP A 190 -17.00 7.75 -6.05
N GLY A 191 -17.94 8.21 -5.23
CA GLY A 191 -18.08 9.62 -4.89
C GLY A 191 -16.80 10.21 -4.27
N LEU A 192 -16.20 9.53 -3.31
CA LEU A 192 -14.93 9.96 -2.67
C LEU A 192 -13.75 9.87 -3.64
N THR A 193 -13.66 8.80 -4.41
CA THR A 193 -12.61 8.59 -5.41
C THR A 193 -12.59 9.70 -6.46
N GLN A 194 -13.75 10.27 -6.80
CA GLN A 194 -13.86 11.40 -7.73
C GLN A 194 -13.66 12.76 -7.06
N ALA A 195 -14.09 12.92 -5.81
CA ALA A 195 -14.02 14.19 -5.09
C ALA A 195 -12.57 14.59 -4.74
N ILE A 196 -11.75 13.61 -4.30
CA ILE A 196 -10.37 13.88 -3.86
C ILE A 196 -9.50 14.44 -5.01
N PRO A 197 -9.42 13.84 -6.22
CA PRO A 197 -8.65 14.41 -7.32
C PRO A 197 -9.14 15.78 -7.76
N ARG A 198 -10.45 16.04 -7.74
CA ARG A 198 -11.00 17.37 -8.08
C ARG A 198 -10.56 18.42 -7.07
N LEU A 199 -10.74 18.11 -5.76
CA LEU A 199 -10.33 19.03 -4.70
C LEU A 199 -8.82 19.31 -4.75
N LEU A 200 -8.01 18.27 -4.97
CA LEU A 200 -6.57 18.39 -5.10
C LEU A 200 -6.21 19.28 -6.29
N ILE A 201 -6.69 18.97 -7.49
CA ILE A 201 -6.37 19.72 -8.71
C ILE A 201 -6.78 21.20 -8.58
N ASP A 202 -7.98 21.47 -8.09
CA ASP A 202 -8.45 22.86 -7.93
C ASP A 202 -7.65 23.63 -6.86
N GLY A 203 -7.10 22.93 -5.85
CA GLY A 203 -6.28 23.53 -4.81
C GLY A 203 -4.81 23.77 -5.19
N VAL A 204 -4.26 22.99 -6.13
CA VAL A 204 -2.81 23.01 -6.42
C VAL A 204 -2.46 23.53 -7.82
N ARG A 205 -3.41 23.62 -8.75
CA ARG A 205 -3.14 24.10 -10.12
C ARG A 205 -2.60 25.53 -10.10
N ALA A 206 -1.72 25.85 -11.06
CA ALA A 206 -1.31 27.22 -11.31
C ALA A 206 -2.52 28.04 -11.79
N ASP A 207 -2.56 29.31 -11.42
CA ASP A 207 -3.53 30.25 -11.99
C ASP A 207 -3.32 30.35 -13.50
N ALA A 208 -4.41 30.49 -14.25
CA ALA A 208 -4.30 30.75 -15.67
C ALA A 208 -3.60 32.10 -15.89
N PRO A 209 -2.68 32.21 -16.87
CA PRO A 209 -1.95 33.44 -17.16
C PRO A 209 -2.88 34.59 -17.63
#